data_e4bbd1e5d483a6c277236f7db2f7ec12
#
_entry.id   e4bbd1e5d483a6c277236f7db2f7ec12
#
_cell.length_a   1.000
_cell.length_b   1.000
_cell.length_c   1.000
_cell.angle_alpha   90.00
_cell.angle_beta   90.00
_cell.angle_gamma   90.00
#
_symmetry.space_group_name_H-M   'P 1'
#
loop_
_entity.id
_entity.type
_entity.pdbx_description
1 polymer ?
#
loop_
_entity_poly.entity_id
_entity_poly.type
_entity_poly.pdbx_seq_one_letter_code
_entity_poly.pdbx_strand_id
1 'polypeptide(L)'
;ATFVPTGAMMVAGPPQAATTSALLWLAGSLKQWDPKVRRVFISPRRSALADVAGLWDLTMVGDEQIKEGLEKIKDYVAMQAPDNHPLLVLVVEHYPEVVGTPVEKDLLAAVKQAKRSGHLVIAEGETSGWSGYSPMLAEIKNSRTGLLIQPDTGDGETLLRTPTPRIQRGEMVPGRGYWISAAKAVKVQ
;
A
#
# COMPACT_ATOMS: atom_id res chain seq x y z
N ALA A 1 1.22 0.32 -19.51
CA ALA A 1 0.27 -0.42 -18.67
C ALA A 1 -0.66 0.59 -18.02
N THR A 2 -1.96 0.38 -18.12
CA THR A 2 -2.94 1.26 -17.48
C THR A 2 -3.10 0.79 -16.03
N PHE A 3 -2.84 1.68 -15.07
CA PHE A 3 -3.13 1.42 -13.67
C PHE A 3 -4.61 1.73 -13.39
N VAL A 4 -5.33 0.75 -12.87
CA VAL A 4 -6.70 0.96 -12.37
C VAL A 4 -6.60 1.16 -10.87
N PRO A 5 -6.95 2.33 -10.32
CA PRO A 5 -6.70 2.66 -8.92
C PRO A 5 -7.75 2.08 -7.97
N THR A 6 -8.01 0.77 -8.08
CA THR A 6 -8.96 0.04 -7.22
C THR A 6 -8.33 -1.23 -6.65
N GLY A 7 -8.91 -1.76 -5.58
CA GLY A 7 -8.44 -2.98 -4.93
C GLY A 7 -7.28 -2.73 -3.98
N ALA A 8 -6.26 -3.56 -3.99
CA ALA A 8 -5.09 -3.38 -3.15
C ALA A 8 -3.79 -3.52 -3.92
N MET A 9 -2.78 -2.78 -3.50
CA MET A 9 -1.42 -2.92 -4.01
C MET A 9 -0.40 -2.89 -2.87
N MET A 10 0.67 -3.63 -3.07
CA MET A 10 1.84 -3.65 -2.20
C MET A 10 2.88 -2.63 -2.67
N VAL A 11 3.55 -1.98 -1.73
CA VAL A 11 4.84 -1.29 -1.96
C VAL A 11 5.85 -1.94 -1.02
N ALA A 12 6.86 -2.60 -1.56
CA ALA A 12 7.85 -3.28 -0.74
C ALA A 12 9.26 -3.04 -1.25
N GLY A 13 10.21 -3.02 -0.32
CA GLY A 13 11.63 -2.89 -0.62
C GLY A 13 12.47 -3.16 0.63
N PRO A 14 13.78 -3.37 0.50
CA PRO A 14 14.68 -3.44 1.64
C PRO A 14 14.77 -2.09 2.36
N PRO A 15 15.33 -2.02 3.55
CA PRO A 15 15.60 -0.75 4.21
C PRO A 15 16.33 0.24 3.28
N GLN A 16 15.94 1.51 3.32
CA GLN A 16 16.50 2.58 2.49
C GLN A 16 16.26 2.46 0.97
N ALA A 17 15.36 1.60 0.52
CA ALA A 17 15.02 1.44 -0.90
C ALA A 17 14.19 2.59 -1.50
N ALA A 18 13.90 3.64 -0.74
CA ALA A 18 13.03 4.76 -1.13
C ALA A 18 11.53 4.41 -1.24
N THR A 19 11.04 3.45 -0.45
CA THR A 19 9.60 3.12 -0.37
C THR A 19 8.75 4.32 0.07
N THR A 20 9.23 5.10 1.03
CA THR A 20 8.63 6.38 1.47
C THR A 20 8.44 7.36 0.32
N SER A 21 9.47 7.53 -0.53
CA SER A 21 9.40 8.40 -1.72
C SER A 21 8.37 7.87 -2.73
N ALA A 22 8.27 6.56 -2.88
CA ALA A 22 7.27 5.93 -3.73
C ALA A 22 5.84 6.19 -3.21
N LEU A 23 5.60 6.12 -1.91
CA LEU A 23 4.31 6.47 -1.32
C LEU A 23 3.95 7.94 -1.56
N LEU A 24 4.90 8.86 -1.37
CA LEU A 24 4.71 10.28 -1.68
C LEU A 24 4.32 10.50 -3.14
N TRP A 25 5.05 9.87 -4.04
CA TRP A 25 4.80 9.99 -5.48
C TRP A 25 3.43 9.42 -5.86
N LEU A 26 3.06 8.24 -5.36
CA LEU A 26 1.76 7.61 -5.62
C LEU A 26 0.61 8.47 -5.08
N ALA A 27 0.69 8.93 -3.84
CA ALA A 27 -0.34 9.77 -3.23
C ALA A 27 -0.47 11.13 -3.93
N GLY A 28 0.66 11.73 -4.30
CA GLY A 28 0.69 12.98 -5.08
C GLY A 28 0.09 12.81 -6.47
N SER A 29 0.40 11.72 -7.17
CA SER A 29 -0.17 11.40 -8.47
C SER A 29 -1.68 11.17 -8.42
N LEU A 30 -2.17 10.47 -7.40
CA LEU A 30 -3.60 10.29 -7.17
C LEU A 30 -4.32 11.61 -6.90
N LYS A 31 -3.69 12.51 -6.13
CA LYS A 31 -4.22 13.86 -5.89
C LYS A 31 -4.31 14.68 -7.17
N GLN A 32 -3.32 14.58 -8.05
CA GLN A 32 -3.34 15.28 -9.35
C GLN A 32 -4.35 14.67 -10.31
N TRP A 33 -4.51 13.35 -10.28
CA TRP A 33 -5.46 12.63 -11.12
C TRP A 33 -6.92 12.99 -10.77
N ASP A 34 -7.29 12.94 -9.50
CA ASP A 34 -8.57 13.42 -9.00
C ASP A 34 -8.45 13.98 -7.57
N PRO A 35 -8.49 15.32 -7.41
CA PRO A 35 -8.43 15.95 -6.10
C PRO A 35 -9.58 15.61 -5.15
N LYS A 36 -10.71 15.08 -5.66
CA LYS A 36 -11.89 14.72 -4.87
C LYS A 36 -11.74 13.37 -4.17
N VAL A 37 -10.85 12.52 -4.65
CA VAL A 37 -10.56 11.23 -3.99
C VAL A 37 -9.94 11.50 -2.63
N ARG A 38 -10.56 10.98 -1.56
CA ARG A 38 -10.06 11.12 -0.19
C ARG A 38 -8.82 10.26 0.01
N ARG A 39 -7.77 10.83 0.58
CA ARG A 39 -6.50 10.15 0.88
C ARG A 39 -6.33 10.08 2.39
N VAL A 40 -6.39 8.87 2.92
CA VAL A 40 -6.24 8.58 4.35
C VAL A 40 -4.89 7.91 4.56
N PHE A 41 -4.06 8.52 5.39
CA PHE A 41 -2.77 7.98 5.78
C PHE A 41 -2.86 7.27 7.13
N ILE A 42 -2.30 6.08 7.21
CA ILE A 42 -2.30 5.24 8.40
C ILE A 42 -0.88 4.74 8.65
N SER A 43 -0.38 4.89 9.87
CA SER A 43 0.91 4.31 10.27
C SER A 43 0.85 3.84 11.73
N PRO A 44 1.32 2.62 12.06
CA PRO A 44 1.35 2.13 13.45
C PRO A 44 2.33 2.91 14.32
N ARG A 45 3.27 3.63 13.71
CA ARG A 45 4.27 4.43 14.40
C ARG A 45 4.46 5.79 13.77
N ARG A 46 5.19 6.67 14.46
CA ARG A 46 5.46 8.03 13.99
C ARG A 46 6.11 8.02 12.61
N SER A 47 5.61 8.87 11.72
CA SER A 47 6.07 9.00 10.35
C SER A 47 6.07 10.45 9.90
N ALA A 48 7.17 10.87 9.22
CA ALA A 48 7.24 12.17 8.59
C ALA A 48 6.25 12.34 7.43
N LEU A 49 5.74 11.25 6.86
CA LEU A 49 4.73 11.29 5.80
C LEU A 49 3.38 11.84 6.31
N ALA A 50 3.06 11.62 7.59
CA ALA A 50 1.84 12.12 8.20
C ALA A 50 1.77 13.66 8.19
N ASP A 51 2.93 14.32 8.23
CA ASP A 51 3.06 15.78 8.35
C ASP A 51 3.16 16.49 6.99
N VAL A 52 3.06 15.76 5.87
CA VAL A 52 3.14 16.36 4.52
C VAL A 52 1.90 17.21 4.25
N ALA A 53 2.10 18.51 4.26
CA ALA A 53 1.03 19.50 4.13
C ALA A 53 0.18 19.30 2.87
N GLY A 54 -1.13 19.25 3.05
CA GLY A 54 -2.12 19.19 1.98
C GLY A 54 -2.12 17.88 1.18
N LEU A 55 -1.35 16.86 1.57
CA LEU A 55 -1.36 15.56 0.89
C LEU A 55 -2.50 14.66 1.39
N TRP A 56 -2.78 14.68 2.66
CA TRP A 56 -3.74 13.80 3.32
C TRP A 56 -5.00 14.55 3.75
N ASP A 57 -6.15 13.92 3.60
CA ASP A 57 -7.43 14.40 4.12
C ASP A 57 -7.62 13.97 5.58
N LEU A 58 -6.99 12.87 5.99
CA LEU A 58 -6.96 12.36 7.35
C LEU A 58 -5.66 11.59 7.58
N THR A 59 -5.07 11.75 8.77
CA THR A 59 -3.92 10.98 9.23
C THR A 59 -4.25 10.26 10.54
N MET A 60 -3.78 9.03 10.67
CA MET A 60 -3.96 8.17 11.84
C MET A 60 -2.62 7.56 12.19
N VAL A 61 -2.01 7.97 13.28
CA VAL A 61 -0.66 7.55 13.70
C VAL A 61 -0.72 6.94 15.10
N GLY A 62 -0.35 5.65 15.20
CA GLY A 62 -0.44 4.88 16.45
C GLY A 62 -1.83 4.29 16.69
N ASP A 63 -1.88 3.27 17.54
CA ASP A 63 -3.07 2.41 17.71
C ASP A 63 -4.33 3.18 18.08
N GLU A 64 -4.23 4.16 18.98
CA GLU A 64 -5.40 4.94 19.45
C GLU A 64 -6.02 5.74 18.30
N GLN A 65 -5.20 6.49 17.56
CA GLN A 65 -5.70 7.29 16.43
C GLN A 65 -6.21 6.40 15.30
N ILE A 66 -5.57 5.24 15.06
CA ILE A 66 -6.04 4.28 14.06
C ILE A 66 -7.44 3.78 14.44
N LYS A 67 -7.63 3.34 15.68
CA LYS A 67 -8.92 2.84 16.15
C LYS A 67 -10.03 3.89 16.03
N GLU A 68 -9.80 5.09 16.54
CA GLU A 68 -10.77 6.19 16.45
C GLU A 68 -11.04 6.64 15.02
N GLY A 69 -9.98 6.74 14.21
CA GLY A 69 -10.07 7.17 12.82
C GLY A 69 -10.83 6.19 11.95
N LEU A 70 -10.58 4.88 12.10
CA LEU A 70 -11.31 3.84 11.37
C LEU A 70 -12.81 3.86 11.67
N GLU A 71 -13.20 4.09 12.93
CA GLU A 71 -14.63 4.23 13.28
C GLU A 71 -15.24 5.48 12.62
N LYS A 72 -14.52 6.61 12.59
CA LYS A 72 -14.98 7.85 11.94
C LYS A 72 -15.21 7.71 10.42
N ILE A 73 -14.40 6.90 9.75
CA ILE A 73 -14.50 6.72 8.27
C ILE A 73 -15.30 5.49 7.86
N LYS A 74 -15.81 4.70 8.78
CA LYS A 74 -16.45 3.41 8.54
C LYS A 74 -17.55 3.47 7.46
N ASP A 75 -18.47 4.42 7.59
CA ASP A 75 -19.55 4.58 6.63
C ASP A 75 -19.02 5.01 5.26
N TYR A 76 -17.98 5.84 5.22
CA TYR A 76 -17.35 6.28 3.97
C TYR A 76 -16.63 5.13 3.26
N VAL A 77 -15.94 4.28 4.01
CA VAL A 77 -15.31 3.05 3.49
C VAL A 77 -16.34 2.06 2.92
N ALA A 78 -17.56 2.04 3.49
CA ALA A 78 -18.64 1.19 3.03
C ALA A 78 -19.39 1.72 1.80
N MET A 79 -19.23 2.99 1.43
CA MET A 79 -19.86 3.57 0.25
C MET A 79 -19.33 2.91 -1.02
N GLN A 80 -20.22 2.49 -1.91
CA GLN A 80 -19.86 1.90 -3.19
C GLN A 80 -19.22 2.96 -4.10
N ALA A 81 -18.00 2.72 -4.54
CA ALA A 81 -17.31 3.55 -5.52
C ALA A 81 -17.84 3.26 -6.94
N PRO A 82 -17.83 4.24 -7.85
CA PRO A 82 -18.05 4.00 -9.27
C PRO A 82 -16.99 3.04 -9.85
N ASP A 83 -17.32 2.37 -10.94
CA ASP A 83 -16.41 1.44 -11.61
C ASP A 83 -15.07 2.11 -11.95
N ASN A 84 -14.00 1.48 -11.49
CA ASN A 84 -12.62 1.92 -11.71
C ASN A 84 -12.29 3.35 -11.20
N HIS A 85 -13.13 3.91 -10.31
CA HIS A 85 -12.94 5.25 -9.78
C HIS A 85 -13.16 5.27 -8.26
N PRO A 86 -12.12 5.07 -7.43
CA PRO A 86 -12.24 5.03 -5.98
C PRO A 86 -12.68 6.39 -5.43
N LEU A 87 -13.51 6.37 -4.40
CA LEU A 87 -13.81 7.57 -3.61
C LEU A 87 -12.77 7.79 -2.51
N LEU A 88 -12.05 6.72 -2.14
CA LEU A 88 -11.13 6.68 -1.02
C LEU A 88 -9.87 5.90 -1.39
N VAL A 89 -8.73 6.38 -0.92
CA VAL A 89 -7.45 5.66 -0.91
C VAL A 89 -6.97 5.55 0.52
N LEU A 90 -6.80 4.32 1.01
CA LEU A 90 -6.12 4.03 2.26
C LEU A 90 -4.64 3.79 1.98
N VAL A 91 -3.77 4.61 2.50
CA VAL A 91 -2.32 4.45 2.42
C VAL A 91 -1.82 4.02 3.79
N VAL A 92 -1.38 2.78 3.90
CA VAL A 92 -0.91 2.21 5.15
C VAL A 92 0.60 1.98 5.06
N GLU A 93 1.35 2.82 5.74
CA GLU A 93 2.80 2.69 5.91
C GLU A 93 3.11 1.68 7.03
N HIS A 94 4.19 0.95 6.90
CA HIS A 94 4.59 -0.11 7.84
C HIS A 94 3.50 -1.16 8.08
N TYR A 95 2.74 -1.50 7.05
CA TYR A 95 1.62 -2.42 7.12
C TYR A 95 1.92 -3.74 7.84
N PRO A 96 3.08 -4.43 7.61
CA PRO A 96 3.39 -5.64 8.33
C PRO A 96 3.57 -5.46 9.84
N GLU A 97 3.92 -4.25 10.31
CA GLU A 97 4.12 -3.97 11.74
C GLU A 97 2.79 -3.91 12.52
N VAL A 98 1.65 -3.83 11.82
CA VAL A 98 0.32 -3.87 12.46
C VAL A 98 -0.06 -5.28 12.91
N VAL A 99 0.58 -6.32 12.37
CA VAL A 99 0.32 -7.71 12.76
C VAL A 99 0.65 -7.91 14.24
N GLY A 100 -0.31 -8.45 14.99
CA GLY A 100 -0.19 -8.65 16.44
C GLY A 100 -0.51 -7.42 17.31
N THR A 101 -0.83 -6.28 16.71
CA THR A 101 -1.25 -5.08 17.46
C THR A 101 -2.74 -5.11 17.78
N PRO A 102 -3.22 -4.29 18.76
CA PRO A 102 -4.64 -4.19 19.08
C PRO A 102 -5.55 -3.75 17.93
N VAL A 103 -4.98 -3.07 16.93
CA VAL A 103 -5.74 -2.53 15.78
C VAL A 103 -5.74 -3.43 14.55
N GLU A 104 -5.03 -4.56 14.57
CA GLU A 104 -4.92 -5.48 13.43
C GLU A 104 -6.29 -5.88 12.88
N LYS A 105 -7.20 -6.30 13.76
CA LYS A 105 -8.54 -6.78 13.38
C LYS A 105 -9.38 -5.67 12.73
N ASP A 106 -9.35 -4.48 13.29
CA ASP A 106 -10.14 -3.35 12.81
C ASP A 106 -9.60 -2.84 11.47
N LEU A 107 -8.27 -2.73 11.34
CA LEU A 107 -7.65 -2.35 10.08
C LEU A 107 -7.88 -3.39 8.99
N LEU A 108 -7.77 -4.69 9.29
CA LEU A 108 -8.08 -5.76 8.34
C LEU A 108 -9.53 -5.68 7.84
N ALA A 109 -10.48 -5.42 8.74
CA ALA A 109 -11.88 -5.24 8.38
C ALA A 109 -12.08 -4.04 7.43
N ALA A 110 -11.45 -2.91 7.74
CA ALA A 110 -11.49 -1.71 6.90
C ALA A 110 -10.87 -1.96 5.51
N VAL A 111 -9.72 -2.63 5.44
CA VAL A 111 -9.05 -3.00 4.18
C VAL A 111 -9.95 -3.89 3.32
N LYS A 112 -10.55 -4.93 3.90
CA LYS A 112 -11.47 -5.83 3.19
C LYS A 112 -12.70 -5.07 2.70
N GLN A 113 -13.26 -4.19 3.51
CA GLN A 113 -14.42 -3.38 3.12
C GLN A 113 -14.07 -2.39 2.01
N ALA A 114 -12.95 -1.68 2.11
CA ALA A 114 -12.47 -0.75 1.08
C ALA A 114 -12.34 -1.45 -0.28
N LYS A 115 -11.73 -2.62 -0.32
CA LYS A 115 -11.60 -3.43 -1.55
C LYS A 115 -12.96 -3.83 -2.13
N ARG A 116 -13.89 -4.30 -1.28
CA ARG A 116 -15.26 -4.68 -1.71
C ARG A 116 -16.04 -3.52 -2.26
N SER A 117 -15.86 -2.34 -1.70
CA SER A 117 -16.52 -1.10 -2.13
C SER A 117 -15.86 -0.42 -3.33
N GLY A 118 -14.82 -1.02 -3.94
CA GLY A 118 -14.15 -0.46 -5.12
C GLY A 118 -13.14 0.66 -4.81
N HIS A 119 -12.71 0.79 -3.57
CA HIS A 119 -11.66 1.72 -3.16
C HIS A 119 -10.26 1.17 -3.39
N LEU A 120 -9.23 2.00 -3.21
CA LEU A 120 -7.84 1.61 -3.31
C LEU A 120 -7.20 1.50 -1.92
N VAL A 121 -6.42 0.45 -1.72
CA VAL A 121 -5.55 0.28 -0.56
C VAL A 121 -4.10 0.18 -1.04
N ILE A 122 -3.22 1.01 -0.52
CA ILE A 122 -1.78 0.95 -0.75
C ILE A 122 -1.14 0.56 0.58
N ALA A 123 -0.54 -0.62 0.62
CA ALA A 123 0.11 -1.14 1.82
C ALA A 123 1.62 -1.22 1.61
N GLU A 124 2.37 -0.48 2.43
CA GLU A 124 3.82 -0.40 2.36
C GLU A 124 4.47 -1.17 3.52
N GLY A 125 5.64 -1.73 3.27
CA GLY A 125 6.48 -2.33 4.29
C GLY A 125 7.80 -2.86 3.74
N GLU A 126 8.74 -3.10 4.65
CA GLU A 126 9.99 -3.75 4.30
C GLU A 126 9.75 -5.17 3.78
N THR A 127 10.53 -5.60 2.78
CA THR A 127 10.41 -6.93 2.14
C THR A 127 10.39 -8.06 3.19
N SER A 128 11.22 -7.99 4.21
CA SER A 128 11.30 -8.98 5.29
C SER A 128 10.02 -9.11 6.11
N GLY A 129 9.30 -8.01 6.31
CA GLY A 129 8.05 -7.99 7.08
C GLY A 129 6.91 -8.76 6.42
N TRP A 130 6.95 -8.95 5.11
CA TRP A 130 5.93 -9.67 4.37
C TRP A 130 6.08 -11.20 4.40
N SER A 131 7.13 -11.74 5.01
CA SER A 131 7.39 -13.18 5.05
C SER A 131 6.48 -13.97 5.98
N GLY A 132 5.83 -13.31 6.95
CA GLY A 132 4.98 -13.95 7.96
C GLY A 132 3.68 -14.53 7.40
N TYR A 133 3.06 -15.41 8.20
CA TYR A 133 1.72 -15.95 7.97
C TYR A 133 0.70 -15.16 8.79
N SER A 134 -0.06 -14.30 8.14
CA SER A 134 -1.15 -13.54 8.76
C SER A 134 -2.25 -13.30 7.73
N PRO A 135 -3.53 -13.38 8.12
CA PRO A 135 -4.64 -12.99 7.26
C PRO A 135 -4.51 -11.57 6.72
N MET A 136 -3.94 -10.67 7.52
CA MET A 136 -3.69 -9.29 7.14
C MET A 136 -2.68 -9.19 5.98
N LEU A 137 -1.53 -9.89 6.08
CA LEU A 137 -0.54 -9.92 5.00
C LEU A 137 -1.09 -10.60 3.75
N ALA A 138 -1.82 -11.71 3.93
CA ALA A 138 -2.44 -12.44 2.81
C ALA A 138 -3.43 -11.58 2.04
N GLU A 139 -4.17 -10.68 2.70
CA GLU A 139 -5.15 -9.80 2.07
C GLU A 139 -4.53 -8.90 1.00
N ILE A 140 -3.30 -8.42 1.23
CA ILE A 140 -2.55 -7.60 0.28
C ILE A 140 -1.82 -8.47 -0.75
N LYS A 141 -1.11 -9.52 -0.31
CA LYS A 141 -0.37 -10.43 -1.21
C LYS A 141 -1.27 -11.06 -2.29
N ASN A 142 -2.51 -11.38 -1.95
CA ASN A 142 -3.49 -11.97 -2.86
C ASN A 142 -3.94 -11.01 -3.97
N SER A 143 -3.70 -9.71 -3.86
CA SER A 143 -3.97 -8.76 -4.95
C SER A 143 -3.04 -8.96 -6.15
N ARG A 144 -1.85 -9.56 -5.94
CA ARG A 144 -0.80 -9.78 -6.96
C ARG A 144 -0.46 -8.52 -7.74
N THR A 145 -0.62 -7.37 -7.09
CA THR A 145 -0.34 -6.06 -7.66
C THR A 145 0.55 -5.28 -6.71
N GLY A 146 1.59 -4.66 -7.22
CA GLY A 146 2.48 -3.88 -6.37
C GLY A 146 3.70 -3.33 -7.05
N LEU A 147 4.42 -2.54 -6.29
CA LEU A 147 5.72 -1.97 -6.63
C LEU A 147 6.78 -2.59 -5.71
N LEU A 148 7.67 -3.37 -6.29
CA LEU A 148 8.82 -3.94 -5.60
C LEU A 148 10.05 -3.10 -5.93
N ILE A 149 10.59 -2.38 -4.95
CA ILE A 149 11.75 -1.49 -5.10
C ILE A 149 12.98 -2.26 -4.64
N GLN A 150 14.04 -2.26 -5.44
CA GLN A 150 15.26 -3.04 -5.19
C GLN A 150 14.99 -4.51 -4.77
N PRO A 151 14.10 -5.24 -5.46
CA PRO A 151 13.80 -6.61 -5.06
C PRO A 151 15.00 -7.53 -5.28
N ASP A 152 15.12 -8.55 -4.44
CA ASP A 152 16.03 -9.68 -4.66
C ASP A 152 15.41 -10.70 -5.62
N THR A 153 16.26 -11.61 -6.12
CA THR A 153 15.80 -12.73 -6.95
C THR A 153 14.80 -13.59 -6.15
N GLY A 154 13.59 -13.74 -6.68
CA GLY A 154 12.51 -14.50 -6.05
C GLY A 154 11.50 -13.68 -5.26
N ASP A 155 11.77 -12.41 -4.95
CA ASP A 155 10.81 -11.58 -4.21
C ASP A 155 9.48 -11.44 -4.95
N GLY A 156 9.52 -11.25 -6.27
CA GLY A 156 8.29 -11.16 -7.07
C GLY A 156 7.42 -12.41 -6.97
N GLU A 157 8.03 -13.59 -7.01
CA GLU A 157 7.34 -14.88 -6.84
C GLU A 157 6.79 -15.04 -5.42
N THR A 158 7.62 -14.75 -4.41
CA THR A 158 7.27 -14.94 -3.00
C THR A 158 6.18 -13.95 -2.52
N LEU A 159 6.28 -12.70 -2.92
CA LEU A 159 5.39 -11.64 -2.47
C LEU A 159 4.13 -11.51 -3.30
N LEU A 160 4.24 -11.57 -4.63
CA LEU A 160 3.14 -11.27 -5.55
C LEU A 160 2.85 -12.41 -6.55
N ARG A 161 3.44 -13.59 -6.35
CA ARG A 161 3.29 -14.77 -7.21
C ARG A 161 3.54 -14.48 -8.68
N THR A 162 4.52 -13.62 -8.94
CA THR A 162 4.90 -13.20 -10.29
C THR A 162 6.41 -13.22 -10.40
N PRO A 163 7.00 -14.07 -11.27
CA PRO A 163 8.43 -14.09 -11.43
C PRO A 163 8.94 -12.75 -11.98
N THR A 164 10.02 -12.27 -11.42
CA THR A 164 10.79 -11.14 -11.94
C THR A 164 12.00 -11.66 -12.72
N PRO A 165 12.48 -10.93 -13.72
CA PRO A 165 13.74 -11.26 -14.39
C PRO A 165 14.88 -11.41 -13.37
N ARG A 166 15.90 -12.22 -13.69
CA ARG A 166 17.10 -12.32 -12.84
C ARG A 166 17.72 -10.94 -12.68
N ILE A 167 17.90 -10.55 -11.42
CA ILE A 167 18.39 -9.22 -11.04
C ILE A 167 19.85 -9.35 -10.67
N GLN A 168 20.71 -8.55 -11.32
CA GLN A 168 22.06 -8.37 -10.86
C GLN A 168 22.08 -7.27 -9.79
N ARG A 169 22.68 -7.56 -8.65
CA ARG A 169 22.71 -6.68 -7.46
C ARG A 169 23.13 -5.22 -7.78
N GLY A 170 24.02 -5.03 -8.76
CA GLY A 170 24.48 -3.70 -9.19
C GLY A 170 23.49 -2.92 -10.07
N GLU A 171 22.42 -3.56 -10.56
CA GLU A 171 21.46 -2.90 -11.45
C GLU A 171 20.31 -2.20 -10.73
N MET A 172 20.11 -2.52 -9.44
CA MET A 172 19.01 -2.02 -8.64
C MET A 172 19.50 -0.95 -7.65
N VAL A 173 19.59 0.28 -8.13
CA VAL A 173 19.82 1.45 -7.27
C VAL A 173 18.54 1.87 -6.54
N PRO A 174 18.63 2.66 -5.45
CA PRO A 174 17.44 3.19 -4.77
C PRO A 174 16.45 3.85 -5.75
N GLY A 175 15.16 3.58 -5.56
CA GLY A 175 14.10 4.07 -6.43
C GLY A 175 13.85 3.26 -7.71
N ARG A 176 14.70 2.27 -8.03
CA ARG A 176 14.50 1.38 -9.17
C ARG A 176 13.83 0.08 -8.72
N GLY A 177 12.91 -0.46 -9.53
CA GLY A 177 12.19 -1.67 -9.16
C GLY A 177 11.33 -2.24 -10.28
N TYR A 178 10.35 -3.04 -9.88
CA TYR A 178 9.36 -3.62 -10.78
C TYR A 178 7.94 -3.25 -10.35
N TRP A 179 7.18 -2.73 -11.29
CA TRP A 179 5.73 -2.70 -11.21
C TRP A 179 5.18 -4.06 -11.61
N ILE A 180 4.42 -4.68 -10.73
CA ILE A 180 3.79 -5.99 -10.96
C ILE A 180 2.28 -5.80 -11.00
N SER A 181 1.67 -6.28 -12.07
CA SER A 181 0.21 -6.27 -12.25
C SER A 181 -0.17 -7.30 -13.31
N ALA A 182 -1.31 -7.98 -13.13
CA ALA A 182 -1.81 -9.00 -14.05
C ALA A 182 -0.74 -10.06 -14.44
N ALA A 183 0.02 -10.53 -13.46
CA ALA A 183 1.12 -11.49 -13.62
C ALA A 183 2.24 -11.03 -14.60
N LYS A 184 2.40 -9.72 -14.75
CA LYS A 184 3.49 -9.12 -15.55
C LYS A 184 4.33 -8.22 -14.67
N ALA A 185 5.66 -8.29 -14.84
CA ALA A 185 6.62 -7.41 -14.18
C ALA A 185 7.22 -6.44 -15.21
N VAL A 186 7.10 -5.14 -14.93
CA VAL A 186 7.65 -4.06 -15.77
C VAL A 186 8.67 -3.29 -14.95
N LYS A 187 9.90 -3.15 -15.46
CA LYS A 187 10.95 -2.36 -14.80
C LYS A 187 10.55 -0.89 -14.78
N VAL A 188 10.70 -0.26 -13.60
CA VAL A 188 10.36 1.15 -13.35
C VAL A 188 11.47 1.85 -12.57
N GLN A 189 11.50 3.18 -12.68
CA GLN A 189 12.42 4.03 -11.95
C GLN A 189 11.72 5.33 -11.59
#